data_1c5a314f90d81b895e63c0c5e62f58d7
#
_entry.id   1c5a314f90d81b895e63c0c5e62f58d7
#
_cell.length_a   1.000
_cell.length_b   1.000
_cell.length_c   1.000
_cell.angle_alpha   90.00
_cell.angle_beta   90.00
_cell.angle_gamma   90.00
#
_symmetry.space_group_name_H-M   'P 1'
#
loop_
_entity.id
_entity.type
_entity.pdbx_description
1 polymer ?
#
loop_
_entity_poly.entity_id
_entity_poly.type
_entity_poly.pdbx_seq_one_letter_code
_entity_poly.pdbx_strand_id
1 'polypeptide(L)'
;LQTYYTSDSVLCVTFNRKNTVHICWIMQHYKGYKREAFNSWRKIMKIHCVWEHNGNDSILYAANFVGAYTRGEKKEIALQKMAKEIASYQEWKEKAVPDSLETIIVQEKASGLAISDADSDVLFEEEKKPLSRTEYEELKALALKSAQDFLNLYEAIPDKDKSCLAARETFYGQVPRTASEMYEHTKGVNDYYFGEIGVKTDHDGTIVECRQRGFMLLESQPDFLKNAVCLGSYDEQWSLRKVLRRFIWHDRIHAKAMYRMAVRTFGSGIPNVFHFV
;
A
#
# COMPACT_ATOMS: atom_id res chain seq x y z
N LEU A 1 -37.70 15.26 -6.25
CA LEU A 1 -37.97 14.60 -4.95
C LEU A 1 -39.14 13.65 -5.17
N GLN A 2 -38.98 12.38 -4.96
CA GLN A 2 -40.07 11.41 -4.99
C GLN A 2 -40.14 10.73 -3.62
N THR A 3 -41.28 10.81 -2.96
CA THR A 3 -41.46 10.29 -1.59
C THR A 3 -42.43 9.11 -1.66
N TYR A 4 -42.01 7.96 -1.13
CA TYR A 4 -42.85 6.77 -1.02
C TYR A 4 -43.17 6.54 0.46
N TYR A 5 -44.42 6.21 0.77
CA TYR A 5 -44.90 5.94 2.12
C TYR A 5 -45.22 4.45 2.28
N THR A 6 -44.76 3.84 3.35
CA THR A 6 -45.22 2.55 3.85
C THR A 6 -45.76 2.75 5.26
N SER A 7 -46.52 1.79 5.80
CA SER A 7 -47.22 1.95 7.10
C SER A 7 -46.30 2.29 8.28
N ASP A 8 -44.97 2.01 8.17
CA ASP A 8 -44.06 2.14 9.31
C ASP A 8 -42.73 2.90 8.99
N SER A 9 -42.59 3.42 7.76
CA SER A 9 -41.34 4.17 7.39
C SER A 9 -41.57 5.07 6.19
N VAL A 10 -40.81 6.17 6.17
CA VAL A 10 -40.76 7.10 5.02
C VAL A 10 -39.43 6.90 4.28
N LEU A 11 -39.54 6.54 3.01
CA LEU A 11 -38.39 6.48 2.10
C LEU A 11 -38.30 7.78 1.33
N CYS A 12 -37.23 8.53 1.52
CA CYS A 12 -36.94 9.73 0.74
C CYS A 12 -35.81 9.46 -0.26
N VAL A 13 -36.12 9.57 -1.54
CA VAL A 13 -35.15 9.41 -2.64
C VAL A 13 -34.87 10.78 -3.24
N THR A 14 -33.64 11.24 -3.18
CA THR A 14 -33.21 12.47 -3.80
C THR A 14 -32.28 12.20 -4.98
N PHE A 15 -32.60 12.79 -6.14
CA PHE A 15 -31.73 12.75 -7.32
C PHE A 15 -30.99 14.07 -7.45
N ASN A 16 -29.67 14.01 -7.58
CA ASN A 16 -28.86 15.18 -7.91
C ASN A 16 -28.55 15.18 -9.40
N ARG A 17 -28.29 16.36 -9.99
CA ARG A 17 -27.99 16.57 -11.41
C ARG A 17 -26.81 15.77 -11.99
N LYS A 18 -26.15 14.96 -11.15
CA LYS A 18 -25.02 14.08 -11.51
C LYS A 18 -25.32 12.59 -11.39
N ASN A 19 -26.59 12.16 -11.48
CA ASN A 19 -27.03 10.74 -11.41
C ASN A 19 -26.58 9.96 -10.16
N THR A 20 -26.45 10.64 -9.02
CA THR A 20 -26.18 9.96 -7.73
C THR A 20 -27.51 9.75 -7.02
N VAL A 21 -27.82 8.49 -6.65
CA VAL A 21 -29.02 8.12 -5.89
C VAL A 21 -28.67 8.06 -4.41
N HIS A 22 -29.31 8.89 -3.61
CA HIS A 22 -29.24 8.83 -2.14
C HIS A 22 -30.51 8.20 -1.60
N ILE A 23 -30.37 7.10 -0.87
CA ILE A 23 -31.48 6.42 -0.20
C ILE A 23 -31.35 6.71 1.31
N CYS A 24 -32.36 7.36 1.88
CA CYS A 24 -32.42 7.67 3.30
C CYS A 24 -33.66 7.00 3.92
N TRP A 25 -33.48 6.12 4.92
CA TRP A 25 -34.56 5.55 5.70
C TRP A 25 -34.78 6.40 6.96
N ILE A 26 -35.99 6.93 7.15
CA ILE A 26 -36.38 7.66 8.36
C ILE A 26 -37.38 6.78 9.11
N MET A 27 -37.01 6.25 10.26
CA MET A 27 -37.98 5.60 11.18
C MET A 27 -38.73 6.67 11.97
N GLN A 28 -40.03 6.75 11.78
CA GLN A 28 -40.92 7.50 12.66
C GLN A 28 -41.55 6.54 13.67
N HIS A 29 -41.01 6.45 14.89
CA HIS A 29 -41.78 6.27 16.12
C HIS A 29 -40.86 6.40 17.34
N TYR A 30 -40.90 7.56 18.01
CA TYR A 30 -41.00 7.62 19.49
C TYR A 30 -41.22 9.06 19.93
N LYS A 31 -42.33 9.34 20.57
CA LYS A 31 -42.59 10.58 21.27
C LYS A 31 -41.63 10.71 22.44
N GLY A 32 -40.76 11.71 22.42
CA GLY A 32 -40.03 12.14 23.62
C GLY A 32 -38.51 12.36 23.54
N TYR A 33 -37.86 12.24 22.40
CA TYR A 33 -36.45 12.61 22.28
C TYR A 33 -36.30 13.91 21.49
N LYS A 34 -35.53 14.86 22.08
CA LYS A 34 -35.09 16.08 21.37
C LYS A 34 -34.45 15.67 20.05
N ARG A 35 -34.92 16.30 18.96
CA ARG A 35 -34.28 16.23 17.63
C ARG A 35 -32.86 16.82 17.72
N GLU A 36 -31.89 16.06 18.19
CA GLU A 36 -30.55 16.24 17.73
C GLU A 36 -30.49 15.64 16.34
N ALA A 37 -30.45 16.51 15.35
CA ALA A 37 -30.32 16.12 13.96
C ALA A 37 -29.08 15.22 13.84
N PHE A 38 -29.28 13.95 13.56
CA PHE A 38 -28.24 12.96 13.23
C PHE A 38 -27.70 13.31 11.84
N ASN A 39 -27.14 14.51 11.70
CA ASN A 39 -26.28 14.90 10.59
C ASN A 39 -24.87 14.41 10.89
N SER A 40 -24.68 13.10 11.10
CA SER A 40 -23.39 12.51 10.86
C SER A 40 -23.16 12.49 9.35
N TRP A 41 -22.66 13.59 8.82
CA TRP A 41 -22.03 13.58 7.51
C TRP A 41 -20.95 12.51 7.61
N ARG A 42 -21.20 11.32 7.04
CA ARG A 42 -20.16 10.29 6.94
C ARG A 42 -19.02 10.94 6.19
N LYS A 43 -17.93 11.18 6.89
CA LYS A 43 -16.75 11.82 6.29
C LYS A 43 -16.20 10.84 5.26
N ILE A 44 -16.45 11.11 4.00
CA ILE A 44 -15.88 10.32 2.89
C ILE A 44 -14.37 10.53 2.94
N MET A 45 -13.63 9.45 3.14
CA MET A 45 -12.18 9.51 3.11
C MET A 45 -11.70 9.42 1.66
N LYS A 46 -10.93 10.40 1.22
CA LYS A 46 -10.34 10.44 -0.12
C LYS A 46 -9.06 9.63 -0.16
N ILE A 47 -8.96 8.73 -1.12
CA ILE A 47 -7.75 7.99 -1.45
C ILE A 47 -7.11 8.68 -2.64
N HIS A 48 -5.97 9.30 -2.43
CA HIS A 48 -5.20 9.96 -3.48
C HIS A 48 -4.33 8.90 -4.18
N CYS A 49 -4.61 8.64 -5.45
CA CYS A 49 -3.94 7.59 -6.18
C CYS A 49 -2.99 8.13 -7.24
N VAL A 50 -1.80 7.53 -7.31
CA VAL A 50 -0.89 7.64 -8.44
C VAL A 50 -1.07 6.40 -9.31
N TRP A 51 -1.38 6.63 -10.58
CA TRP A 51 -1.60 5.57 -11.56
C TRP A 51 -0.42 5.48 -12.52
N GLU A 52 0.29 4.36 -12.48
CA GLU A 52 1.36 4.04 -13.42
C GLU A 52 0.91 2.88 -14.31
N HIS A 53 1.19 2.97 -15.63
CA HIS A 53 0.73 1.99 -16.62
C HIS A 53 1.61 1.98 -17.87
N ASN A 54 1.57 0.85 -18.59
CA ASN A 54 2.22 0.70 -19.89
C ASN A 54 1.23 0.46 -21.05
N GLY A 55 -0.08 0.72 -20.82
CA GLY A 55 -1.16 0.46 -21.77
C GLY A 55 -1.77 -0.93 -21.68
N ASN A 56 -1.02 -1.94 -21.20
CA ASN A 56 -1.48 -3.32 -21.03
C ASN A 56 -1.70 -3.70 -19.56
N ASP A 57 -0.93 -3.07 -18.66
CA ASP A 57 -0.99 -3.31 -17.23
C ASP A 57 -0.98 -2.00 -16.46
N SER A 58 -1.53 -2.05 -15.26
CA SER A 58 -1.65 -0.91 -14.34
C SER A 58 -1.26 -1.27 -12.93
N ILE A 59 -0.54 -0.36 -12.29
CA ILE A 59 -0.36 -0.31 -10.85
C ILE A 59 -0.93 1.00 -10.31
N LEU A 60 -1.69 0.94 -9.24
CA LEU A 60 -2.33 2.08 -8.60
C LEU A 60 -1.85 2.15 -7.15
N TYR A 61 -1.10 3.18 -6.83
CA TYR A 61 -0.59 3.43 -5.49
C TYR A 61 -1.51 4.37 -4.74
N ALA A 62 -1.81 4.08 -3.48
CA ALA A 62 -2.50 5.02 -2.60
C ALA A 62 -1.49 5.94 -1.92
N ALA A 63 -1.30 7.16 -2.43
CA ALA A 63 -0.25 8.07 -1.99
C ALA A 63 -0.38 8.48 -0.51
N ASN A 64 -1.61 8.62 0.00
CA ASN A 64 -1.88 8.93 1.41
C ASN A 64 -2.04 7.69 2.32
N PHE A 65 -1.80 6.48 1.76
CA PHE A 65 -1.70 5.22 2.50
C PHE A 65 -0.41 4.51 2.06
N VAL A 66 0.71 5.05 2.48
CA VAL A 66 2.04 4.71 1.97
C VAL A 66 2.31 3.19 2.02
N GLY A 67 2.55 2.60 0.86
CA GLY A 67 2.75 1.17 0.67
C GLY A 67 1.50 0.37 0.30
N ALA A 68 0.28 0.95 0.38
CA ALA A 68 -0.92 0.33 -0.16
C ALA A 68 -0.99 0.51 -1.68
N TYR A 69 -1.36 -0.56 -2.39
CA TYR A 69 -1.39 -0.58 -3.85
C TYR A 69 -2.35 -1.63 -4.38
N THR A 70 -2.79 -1.43 -5.62
CA THR A 70 -3.54 -2.44 -6.38
C THR A 70 -3.00 -2.57 -7.80
N ARG A 71 -3.30 -3.68 -8.44
CA ARG A 71 -2.85 -3.98 -9.82
C ARG A 71 -3.99 -4.54 -10.64
N GLY A 72 -3.93 -4.30 -11.95
CA GLY A 72 -4.84 -4.86 -12.94
C GLY A 72 -4.36 -4.60 -14.36
N GLU A 73 -4.86 -5.37 -15.31
CA GLU A 73 -4.60 -5.13 -16.73
C GLU A 73 -5.12 -3.75 -17.18
N LYS A 74 -6.13 -3.23 -16.48
CA LYS A 74 -6.74 -1.93 -16.74
C LYS A 74 -6.92 -1.14 -15.44
N LYS A 75 -6.96 0.18 -15.56
CA LYS A 75 -7.20 1.11 -14.47
C LYS A 75 -8.44 0.75 -13.64
N GLU A 76 -9.53 0.43 -14.30
CA GLU A 76 -10.82 0.11 -13.67
C GLU A 76 -10.71 -1.11 -12.74
N ILE A 77 -9.95 -2.14 -13.17
CA ILE A 77 -9.70 -3.35 -12.35
C ILE A 77 -8.88 -3.01 -11.10
N ALA A 78 -7.87 -2.15 -11.25
CA ALA A 78 -7.07 -1.69 -10.11
C ALA A 78 -7.91 -0.83 -9.15
N LEU A 79 -8.74 0.09 -9.67
CA LEU A 79 -9.64 0.94 -8.88
C LEU A 79 -10.66 0.12 -8.07
N GLN A 80 -11.28 -0.90 -8.67
CA GLN A 80 -12.25 -1.78 -8.00
C GLN A 80 -11.66 -2.50 -6.78
N LYS A 81 -10.36 -2.77 -6.79
CA LYS A 81 -9.66 -3.45 -5.69
C LYS A 81 -9.26 -2.50 -4.56
N MET A 82 -9.20 -1.19 -4.82
CA MET A 82 -8.57 -0.22 -3.90
C MET A 82 -9.27 -0.15 -2.54
N ALA A 83 -10.59 -0.11 -2.49
CA ALA A 83 -11.33 -0.07 -1.21
C ALA A 83 -10.99 -1.27 -0.31
N LYS A 84 -10.88 -2.47 -0.91
CA LYS A 84 -10.52 -3.69 -0.19
C LYS A 84 -9.07 -3.70 0.27
N GLU A 85 -8.16 -3.17 -0.54
CA GLU A 85 -6.75 -3.00 -0.16
C GLU A 85 -6.60 -2.01 1.00
N ILE A 86 -7.34 -0.89 0.99
CA ILE A 86 -7.30 0.08 2.08
C ILE A 86 -7.86 -0.50 3.38
N ALA A 87 -8.93 -1.30 3.32
CA ALA A 87 -9.47 -1.99 4.50
C ALA A 87 -8.40 -2.90 5.12
N SER A 88 -7.80 -3.79 4.32
CA SER A 88 -6.69 -4.67 4.71
C SER A 88 -5.49 -3.89 5.29
N TYR A 89 -5.11 -2.80 4.63
CA TYR A 89 -4.01 -1.96 5.07
C TYR A 89 -4.28 -1.27 6.41
N GLN A 90 -5.52 -0.79 6.65
CA GLN A 90 -5.91 -0.18 7.92
C GLN A 90 -5.94 -1.20 9.06
N GLU A 91 -6.46 -2.41 8.81
CA GLU A 91 -6.41 -3.52 9.76
C GLU A 91 -4.95 -3.86 10.14
N TRP A 92 -4.06 -3.96 9.15
CA TRP A 92 -2.63 -4.16 9.39
C TRP A 92 -2.00 -3.07 10.24
N LYS A 93 -2.45 -1.83 10.07
CA LYS A 93 -2.01 -0.68 10.90
C LYS A 93 -2.75 -0.54 12.23
N GLU A 94 -3.65 -1.46 12.56
CA GLU A 94 -4.51 -1.37 13.75
C GLU A 94 -5.30 -0.05 13.82
N LYS A 95 -5.77 0.42 12.66
CA LYS A 95 -6.57 1.63 12.52
C LYS A 95 -7.98 1.30 12.08
N ALA A 96 -8.92 2.18 12.42
CA ALA A 96 -10.31 2.03 11.97
C ALA A 96 -10.40 2.04 10.44
N VAL A 97 -11.17 1.10 9.89
CA VAL A 97 -11.50 1.07 8.48
C VAL A 97 -12.54 2.16 8.20
N PRO A 98 -12.33 3.04 7.23
CA PRO A 98 -13.29 4.10 6.91
C PRO A 98 -14.61 3.54 6.37
N ASP A 99 -15.73 4.08 6.80
CA ASP A 99 -17.06 3.67 6.35
C ASP A 99 -17.33 3.95 4.86
N SER A 100 -16.69 4.98 4.30
CA SER A 100 -16.86 5.41 2.91
C SER A 100 -15.54 5.93 2.35
N LEU A 101 -15.20 5.43 1.16
CA LEU A 101 -13.96 5.73 0.44
C LEU A 101 -14.27 6.29 -0.94
N GLU A 102 -13.54 7.32 -1.34
CA GLU A 102 -13.55 7.88 -2.69
C GLU A 102 -12.13 7.85 -3.24
N THR A 103 -11.92 7.21 -4.39
CA THR A 103 -10.62 7.13 -5.04
C THR A 103 -10.47 8.27 -6.05
N ILE A 104 -9.40 9.04 -5.94
CA ILE A 104 -9.08 10.18 -6.81
C ILE A 104 -7.71 9.96 -7.42
N ILE A 105 -7.61 9.95 -8.76
CA ILE A 105 -6.32 9.95 -9.44
C ILE A 105 -5.73 11.36 -9.36
N VAL A 106 -4.60 11.48 -8.67
CA VAL A 106 -3.89 12.77 -8.48
C VAL A 106 -2.66 12.90 -9.37
N GLN A 107 -2.15 11.77 -9.90
CA GLN A 107 -1.02 11.73 -10.82
C GLN A 107 -1.15 10.49 -11.71
N GLU A 108 -0.75 10.65 -12.97
CA GLU A 108 -0.67 9.57 -13.96
C GLU A 108 0.73 9.53 -14.55
N LYS A 109 1.26 8.33 -14.75
CA LYS A 109 2.52 8.09 -15.46
C LYS A 109 2.36 6.96 -16.45
N ALA A 110 2.50 7.27 -17.74
CA ALA A 110 2.74 6.27 -18.77
C ALA A 110 4.22 5.84 -18.71
N SER A 111 4.48 4.55 -18.75
CA SER A 111 5.79 3.94 -18.61
C SER A 111 5.99 2.87 -19.68
N GLY A 112 7.23 2.65 -20.10
CA GLY A 112 7.62 1.50 -20.92
C GLY A 112 8.01 0.26 -20.12
N LEU A 113 7.89 0.32 -18.78
CA LEU A 113 8.35 -0.72 -17.87
C LEU A 113 7.41 -1.94 -17.84
N ALA A 114 7.92 -3.06 -17.34
CA ALA A 114 7.15 -4.30 -17.15
C ALA A 114 6.25 -4.22 -15.90
N ILE A 115 5.20 -3.40 -15.97
CA ILE A 115 4.28 -3.13 -14.84
C ILE A 115 3.65 -4.43 -14.30
N SER A 116 3.39 -5.42 -15.16
CA SER A 116 2.91 -6.74 -14.74
C SER A 116 3.88 -7.46 -13.79
N ASP A 117 5.16 -7.18 -13.89
CA ASP A 117 6.21 -7.75 -13.04
C ASP A 117 6.57 -6.84 -11.85
N ALA A 118 5.76 -5.82 -11.61
CA ALA A 118 5.96 -4.81 -10.57
C ALA A 118 7.19 -3.91 -10.81
N ASP A 119 7.63 -3.81 -12.06
CA ASP A 119 8.62 -2.83 -12.47
C ASP A 119 7.98 -1.43 -12.45
N SER A 120 8.63 -0.48 -11.80
CA SER A 120 8.05 0.85 -11.53
C SER A 120 9.16 1.83 -11.19
N ASP A 121 9.14 3.00 -11.82
CA ASP A 121 10.11 4.07 -11.59
C ASP A 121 9.46 5.39 -11.12
N VAL A 122 8.14 5.42 -10.95
CA VAL A 122 7.41 6.64 -10.64
C VAL A 122 7.87 7.31 -9.35
N LEU A 123 8.17 8.61 -9.44
CA LEU A 123 8.30 9.52 -8.30
C LEU A 123 6.99 10.31 -8.18
N PHE A 124 6.35 10.27 -7.00
CA PHE A 124 5.12 11.03 -6.78
C PHE A 124 5.45 12.51 -6.59
N GLU A 125 4.55 13.40 -7.04
CA GLU A 125 4.73 14.84 -6.80
C GLU A 125 4.85 15.18 -5.31
N GLU A 126 4.13 14.47 -4.44
CA GLU A 126 4.24 14.61 -2.98
C GLU A 126 5.60 14.13 -2.44
N GLU A 127 6.26 13.20 -3.13
CA GLU A 127 7.56 12.67 -2.73
C GLU A 127 8.73 13.64 -2.99
N LYS A 128 8.48 14.73 -3.71
CA LYS A 128 9.47 15.80 -3.94
C LYS A 128 9.53 16.83 -2.80
N LYS A 129 8.54 16.80 -1.88
CA LYS A 129 8.44 17.77 -0.79
C LYS A 129 9.35 17.42 0.38
N PRO A 130 9.91 18.39 1.11
CA PRO A 130 10.64 18.14 2.35
C PRO A 130 9.83 17.31 3.35
N LEU A 131 10.51 16.59 4.23
CA LEU A 131 9.92 15.84 5.34
C LEU A 131 9.98 16.67 6.60
N SER A 132 8.87 16.78 7.33
CA SER A 132 8.93 17.15 8.74
C SER A 132 9.53 15.98 9.56
N ARG A 133 10.08 16.29 10.74
CA ARG A 133 10.59 15.24 11.64
C ARG A 133 9.48 14.25 12.01
N THR A 134 8.29 14.72 12.31
CA THR A 134 7.14 13.87 12.67
C THR A 134 6.76 12.92 11.53
N GLU A 135 6.61 13.41 10.30
CA GLU A 135 6.32 12.55 9.14
C GLU A 135 7.41 11.51 8.90
N TYR A 136 8.68 11.90 9.06
CA TYR A 136 9.80 10.97 8.92
C TYR A 136 9.72 9.84 9.95
N GLU A 137 9.53 10.17 11.23
CA GLU A 137 9.44 9.16 12.30
C GLU A 137 8.24 8.22 12.09
N GLU A 138 7.10 8.73 11.64
CA GLU A 138 5.93 7.91 11.31
C GLU A 138 6.22 6.94 10.14
N LEU A 139 6.85 7.41 9.09
CA LEU A 139 7.19 6.60 7.92
C LEU A 139 8.30 5.60 8.23
N LYS A 140 9.32 5.99 9.01
CA LYS A 140 10.37 5.11 9.51
C LYS A 140 9.79 3.98 10.37
N ALA A 141 8.91 4.33 11.32
CA ALA A 141 8.25 3.33 12.16
C ALA A 141 7.43 2.34 11.32
N LEU A 142 6.72 2.82 10.30
CA LEU A 142 5.96 1.97 9.39
C LEU A 142 6.86 1.08 8.53
N ALA A 143 8.00 1.59 8.04
CA ALA A 143 8.97 0.80 7.29
C ALA A 143 9.64 -0.28 8.16
N LEU A 144 9.91 0.00 9.43
CA LEU A 144 10.43 -0.98 10.38
C LEU A 144 9.37 -2.02 10.76
N LYS A 145 8.11 -1.61 10.98
CA LYS A 145 6.99 -2.54 11.19
C LYS A 145 6.83 -3.48 9.99
N SER A 146 6.89 -2.97 8.79
CA SER A 146 6.77 -3.75 7.56
C SER A 146 7.87 -4.80 7.44
N ALA A 147 9.13 -4.45 7.76
CA ALA A 147 10.25 -5.38 7.80
C ALA A 147 10.07 -6.46 8.88
N GLN A 148 9.63 -6.07 10.07
CA GLN A 148 9.40 -7.02 11.17
C GLN A 148 8.27 -8.00 10.83
N ASP A 149 7.17 -7.53 10.25
CA ASP A 149 6.05 -8.38 9.86
C ASP A 149 6.43 -9.31 8.70
N PHE A 150 7.29 -8.85 7.78
CA PHE A 150 7.84 -9.70 6.73
C PHE A 150 8.72 -10.82 7.29
N LEU A 151 9.59 -10.49 8.26
CA LEU A 151 10.41 -11.47 8.99
C LEU A 151 9.52 -12.47 9.74
N ASN A 152 8.51 -12.00 10.47
CA ASN A 152 7.56 -12.86 11.20
C ASN A 152 6.84 -13.84 10.28
N LEU A 153 6.41 -13.37 9.09
CA LEU A 153 5.82 -14.25 8.08
C LEU A 153 6.82 -15.31 7.60
N TYR A 154 8.04 -14.89 7.26
CA TYR A 154 9.10 -15.79 6.81
C TYR A 154 9.41 -16.86 7.86
N GLU A 155 9.56 -16.47 9.13
CA GLU A 155 9.87 -17.39 10.24
C GLU A 155 8.75 -18.41 10.47
N ALA A 156 7.49 -18.03 10.25
CA ALA A 156 6.33 -18.90 10.42
C ALA A 156 6.17 -19.98 9.33
N ILE A 157 6.92 -19.91 8.23
CA ILE A 157 6.83 -20.90 7.16
C ILE A 157 7.61 -22.17 7.57
N PRO A 158 6.98 -23.36 7.54
CA PRO A 158 7.61 -24.60 8.05
C PRO A 158 8.87 -25.04 7.29
N ASP A 159 8.84 -24.92 5.95
CA ASP A 159 9.96 -25.28 5.08
C ASP A 159 10.18 -24.14 4.08
N LYS A 160 11.32 -23.46 4.25
CA LYS A 160 11.66 -22.22 3.53
C LYS A 160 11.96 -22.44 2.05
N ASP A 161 12.35 -23.64 1.67
CA ASP A 161 12.81 -23.98 0.32
C ASP A 161 11.76 -24.74 -0.49
N LYS A 162 10.64 -25.12 0.15
CA LYS A 162 9.51 -25.77 -0.51
C LYS A 162 8.53 -24.75 -1.07
N SER A 163 8.17 -24.92 -2.36
CA SER A 163 7.23 -24.04 -3.05
C SER A 163 6.36 -24.80 -4.05
N CYS A 164 5.08 -24.40 -4.15
CA CYS A 164 4.16 -24.87 -5.20
C CYS A 164 4.27 -24.05 -6.49
N LEU A 165 5.11 -23.00 -6.54
CA LEU A 165 5.23 -22.13 -7.70
C LEU A 165 6.19 -22.73 -8.74
N ALA A 166 5.82 -22.63 -10.02
CA ALA A 166 6.70 -22.94 -11.12
C ALA A 166 7.81 -21.88 -11.27
N ALA A 167 8.96 -22.29 -11.83
CA ALA A 167 10.01 -21.36 -12.20
C ALA A 167 9.49 -20.39 -13.30
N ARG A 168 9.82 -19.12 -13.17
CA ARG A 168 9.49 -18.05 -14.12
C ARG A 168 10.63 -17.06 -14.22
N GLU A 169 10.95 -16.64 -15.41
CA GLU A 169 11.91 -15.57 -15.67
C GLU A 169 11.21 -14.27 -16.06
N THR A 170 11.85 -13.16 -15.73
CA THR A 170 11.47 -11.80 -16.14
C THR A 170 12.70 -11.08 -16.68
N PHE A 171 12.57 -9.80 -17.03
CA PHE A 171 13.68 -8.98 -17.48
C PHE A 171 14.83 -8.86 -16.47
N TYR A 172 14.56 -9.05 -15.16
CA TYR A 172 15.56 -9.01 -14.08
C TYR A 172 16.05 -10.41 -13.63
N GLY A 173 15.69 -11.47 -14.35
CA GLY A 173 16.10 -12.85 -14.09
C GLY A 173 15.02 -13.71 -13.46
N GLN A 174 15.42 -14.71 -12.68
CA GLN A 174 14.51 -15.65 -12.03
C GLN A 174 13.64 -14.96 -10.98
N VAL A 175 12.32 -15.16 -11.08
CA VAL A 175 11.38 -14.66 -10.07
C VAL A 175 11.50 -15.51 -8.81
N PRO A 176 11.67 -14.89 -7.62
CA PRO A 176 11.67 -15.61 -6.36
C PRO A 176 10.39 -16.43 -6.17
N ARG A 177 10.52 -17.71 -5.85
CA ARG A 177 9.39 -18.65 -5.74
C ARG A 177 9.32 -19.40 -4.42
N THR A 178 10.43 -19.53 -3.69
CA THR A 178 10.46 -20.09 -2.34
C THR A 178 10.43 -18.98 -1.29
N ALA A 179 10.18 -19.31 -0.04
CA ALA A 179 10.23 -18.32 1.04
C ALA A 179 11.65 -17.77 1.22
N SER A 180 12.69 -18.64 1.13
CA SER A 180 14.10 -18.23 1.19
C SER A 180 14.45 -17.25 0.08
N GLU A 181 14.09 -17.56 -1.18
CA GLU A 181 14.35 -16.69 -2.32
C GLU A 181 13.65 -15.34 -2.19
N MET A 182 12.36 -15.32 -1.77
CA MET A 182 11.60 -14.10 -1.56
C MET A 182 12.18 -13.25 -0.42
N TYR A 183 12.63 -13.92 0.66
CA TYR A 183 13.23 -13.24 1.80
C TYR A 183 14.56 -12.57 1.44
N GLU A 184 15.48 -13.30 0.82
CA GLU A 184 16.78 -12.76 0.41
C GLU A 184 16.63 -11.64 -0.63
N HIS A 185 15.73 -11.80 -1.60
CA HIS A 185 15.40 -10.75 -2.56
C HIS A 185 14.88 -9.47 -1.87
N THR A 186 13.97 -9.62 -0.91
CA THR A 186 13.39 -8.46 -0.20
C THR A 186 14.39 -7.84 0.77
N LYS A 187 15.22 -8.64 1.42
CA LYS A 187 16.30 -8.14 2.27
C LYS A 187 17.35 -7.37 1.46
N GLY A 188 17.71 -7.88 0.29
CA GLY A 188 18.74 -7.30 -0.57
C GLY A 188 18.43 -5.90 -1.11
N VAL A 189 17.15 -5.45 -1.09
CA VAL A 189 16.84 -4.08 -1.52
C VAL A 189 17.18 -3.01 -0.47
N ASN A 190 17.61 -3.38 0.75
CA ASN A 190 17.93 -2.39 1.78
C ASN A 190 19.16 -1.55 1.38
N ASP A 191 20.26 -2.19 0.98
CA ASP A 191 21.44 -1.50 0.52
C ASP A 191 21.21 -0.80 -0.82
N TYR A 192 20.43 -1.39 -1.71
CA TYR A 192 20.05 -0.77 -2.98
C TYR A 192 19.28 0.54 -2.77
N TYR A 193 18.14 0.52 -2.05
CA TYR A 193 17.32 1.74 -1.90
C TYR A 193 18.01 2.84 -1.09
N PHE A 194 18.76 2.48 -0.05
CA PHE A 194 19.57 3.46 0.68
C PHE A 194 20.70 3.99 -0.20
N GLY A 195 21.33 3.15 -1.03
CA GLY A 195 22.37 3.53 -1.98
C GLY A 195 21.90 4.59 -2.98
N GLU A 196 20.64 4.49 -3.45
CA GLU A 196 20.04 5.42 -4.40
C GLU A 196 19.93 6.87 -3.88
N ILE A 197 19.97 7.06 -2.56
CA ILE A 197 20.02 8.38 -1.89
C ILE A 197 21.36 8.65 -1.19
N GLY A 198 22.41 7.92 -1.58
CA GLY A 198 23.79 8.15 -1.13
C GLY A 198 24.11 7.60 0.26
N VAL A 199 23.29 6.72 0.83
CA VAL A 199 23.56 6.06 2.10
C VAL A 199 24.13 4.67 1.84
N LYS A 200 25.43 4.48 2.09
CA LYS A 200 26.09 3.18 1.92
C LYS A 200 25.81 2.29 3.14
N THR A 201 25.16 1.19 2.94
CA THR A 201 24.83 0.19 3.96
C THR A 201 25.18 -1.19 3.45
N ASP A 202 24.90 -2.22 4.26
CA ASP A 202 25.08 -3.64 3.95
C ASP A 202 23.75 -4.38 4.09
N HIS A 203 23.75 -5.66 3.79
CA HIS A 203 22.61 -6.55 3.95
C HIS A 203 22.89 -7.73 4.93
N ASP A 204 23.85 -7.56 5.85
CA ASP A 204 24.18 -8.57 6.85
C ASP A 204 23.09 -8.65 7.94
N GLY A 205 22.81 -9.87 8.40
CA GLY A 205 21.77 -10.12 9.40
C GLY A 205 20.35 -10.20 8.84
N THR A 206 19.38 -9.88 9.69
CA THR A 206 17.96 -9.88 9.33
C THR A 206 17.57 -8.63 8.52
N ILE A 207 16.45 -8.69 7.81
CA ILE A 207 15.90 -7.53 7.11
C ILE A 207 15.65 -6.33 8.05
N VAL A 208 15.31 -6.59 9.32
CA VAL A 208 15.08 -5.54 10.33
C VAL A 208 16.38 -4.88 10.71
N GLU A 209 17.44 -5.65 10.99
CA GLU A 209 18.76 -5.14 11.33
C GLU A 209 19.37 -4.34 10.19
N CYS A 210 19.28 -4.84 8.95
CA CYS A 210 19.72 -4.10 7.76
C CYS A 210 19.03 -2.73 7.68
N ARG A 211 17.71 -2.71 7.83
CA ARG A 211 16.91 -1.47 7.72
C ARG A 211 17.20 -0.50 8.86
N GLN A 212 17.38 -0.99 10.09
CA GLN A 212 17.77 -0.16 11.24
C GLN A 212 19.13 0.49 11.04
N ARG A 213 20.15 -0.27 10.58
CA ARG A 213 21.47 0.29 10.28
C ARG A 213 21.40 1.36 9.19
N GLY A 214 20.65 1.11 8.12
CA GLY A 214 20.45 2.10 7.06
C GLY A 214 19.84 3.39 7.57
N PHE A 215 18.82 3.32 8.44
CA PHE A 215 18.24 4.51 9.06
C PHE A 215 19.23 5.23 9.99
N MET A 216 20.04 4.51 10.80
CA MET A 216 21.06 5.14 11.63
C MET A 216 22.10 5.91 10.79
N LEU A 217 22.54 5.33 9.68
CA LEU A 217 23.47 5.97 8.76
C LEU A 217 22.84 7.18 8.06
N LEU A 218 21.60 7.07 7.63
CA LEU A 218 20.84 8.19 7.06
C LEU A 218 20.72 9.35 8.06
N GLU A 219 20.37 9.07 9.30
CA GLU A 219 20.15 10.06 10.36
C GLU A 219 21.45 10.78 10.78
N SER A 220 22.61 10.17 10.50
CA SER A 220 23.91 10.81 10.69
C SER A 220 24.24 11.83 9.60
N GLN A 221 23.52 11.84 8.49
CA GLN A 221 23.75 12.79 7.41
C GLN A 221 23.09 14.14 7.71
N PRO A 222 23.78 15.27 7.46
CA PRO A 222 23.16 16.57 7.60
C PRO A 222 22.02 16.76 6.61
N ASP A 223 20.99 17.46 7.04
CA ASP A 223 19.91 17.90 6.15
C ASP A 223 19.09 16.81 5.44
N PHE A 224 19.16 15.53 5.87
CA PHE A 224 18.46 14.43 5.21
C PHE A 224 16.93 14.66 5.09
N LEU A 225 16.34 15.44 6.00
CA LEU A 225 14.93 15.83 5.96
C LEU A 225 14.57 16.82 4.84
N LYS A 226 15.57 17.44 4.19
CA LYS A 226 15.31 18.26 2.99
C LYS A 226 14.73 17.43 1.87
N ASN A 227 14.94 16.10 1.91
CA ASN A 227 14.35 15.16 0.95
C ASN A 227 14.71 15.53 -0.50
N ALA A 228 15.97 15.87 -0.72
CA ALA A 228 16.44 16.25 -2.05
C ALA A 228 16.14 15.15 -3.06
N VAL A 229 15.66 15.55 -4.24
CA VAL A 229 15.51 14.62 -5.37
C VAL A 229 16.88 14.46 -6.02
N CYS A 230 17.32 13.23 -6.17
CA CYS A 230 18.57 12.86 -6.85
C CYS A 230 18.30 11.88 -8.00
N LEU A 231 19.25 11.76 -8.89
CA LEU A 231 19.24 10.78 -9.96
C LEU A 231 20.06 9.58 -9.47
N GLY A 232 19.42 8.43 -9.44
CA GLY A 232 20.03 7.17 -9.06
C GLY A 232 20.34 6.29 -10.26
N SER A 233 20.43 4.99 -10.03
CA SER A 233 20.65 3.98 -11.07
C SER A 233 19.53 4.01 -12.11
N TYR A 234 19.87 3.66 -13.36
CA TYR A 234 18.94 3.59 -14.50
C TYR A 234 18.23 4.93 -14.81
N ASP A 235 18.85 6.07 -14.48
CA ASP A 235 18.25 7.39 -14.63
C ASP A 235 16.93 7.58 -13.84
N GLU A 236 16.68 6.73 -12.84
CA GLU A 236 15.52 6.81 -11.98
C GLU A 236 15.66 7.95 -10.96
N GLN A 237 14.61 8.74 -10.80
CA GLN A 237 14.57 9.79 -9.78
C GLN A 237 14.22 9.21 -8.41
N TRP A 238 15.01 9.58 -7.40
CA TRP A 238 14.86 9.12 -6.02
C TRP A 238 14.74 10.29 -5.04
N SER A 239 14.07 10.03 -3.93
CA SER A 239 14.00 10.88 -2.75
C SER A 239 13.84 10.00 -1.51
N LEU A 240 14.09 10.54 -0.32
CA LEU A 240 13.88 9.78 0.92
C LEU A 240 12.42 9.32 1.08
N ARG A 241 11.43 10.16 0.70
CA ARG A 241 10.02 9.75 0.71
C ARG A 241 9.76 8.54 -0.20
N LYS A 242 10.36 8.53 -1.39
CA LYS A 242 10.27 7.39 -2.30
C LYS A 242 10.92 6.14 -1.71
N VAL A 243 12.10 6.26 -1.10
CA VAL A 243 12.76 5.12 -0.42
C VAL A 243 11.87 4.54 0.68
N LEU A 244 11.29 5.38 1.54
CA LEU A 244 10.37 4.95 2.60
C LEU A 244 9.13 4.22 2.03
N ARG A 245 8.52 4.77 0.97
CA ARG A 245 7.41 4.12 0.27
C ARG A 245 7.83 2.79 -0.35
N ARG A 246 8.97 2.76 -1.03
CA ARG A 246 9.49 1.55 -1.71
C ARG A 246 9.74 0.43 -0.72
N PHE A 247 10.28 0.69 0.48
CA PHE A 247 10.41 -0.33 1.51
C PHE A 247 9.07 -0.95 1.88
N ILE A 248 8.09 -0.13 2.24
CA ILE A 248 6.79 -0.62 2.70
C ILE A 248 6.05 -1.35 1.57
N TRP A 249 6.05 -0.79 0.36
CA TRP A 249 5.42 -1.39 -0.81
C TRP A 249 6.08 -2.70 -1.21
N HIS A 250 7.42 -2.77 -1.25
CA HIS A 250 8.18 -3.95 -1.64
C HIS A 250 8.02 -5.08 -0.63
N ASP A 251 8.08 -4.78 0.67
CA ASP A 251 7.79 -5.77 1.70
C ASP A 251 6.37 -6.34 1.52
N ARG A 252 5.37 -5.49 1.32
CA ARG A 252 3.97 -5.91 1.16
C ARG A 252 3.73 -6.73 -0.12
N ILE A 253 4.36 -6.39 -1.25
CA ILE A 253 4.18 -7.15 -2.50
C ILE A 253 4.76 -8.56 -2.37
N HIS A 254 5.97 -8.69 -1.80
CA HIS A 254 6.61 -9.97 -1.59
C HIS A 254 5.99 -10.76 -0.43
N ALA A 255 5.56 -10.11 0.64
CA ALA A 255 4.78 -10.75 1.71
C ALA A 255 3.47 -11.35 1.16
N LYS A 256 2.77 -10.65 0.28
CA LYS A 256 1.54 -11.16 -0.34
C LYS A 256 1.80 -12.38 -1.24
N ALA A 257 2.90 -12.35 -1.99
CA ALA A 257 3.34 -13.50 -2.79
C ALA A 257 3.73 -14.69 -1.90
N MET A 258 4.56 -14.45 -0.89
CA MET A 258 5.03 -15.45 0.08
C MET A 258 3.86 -16.08 0.85
N TYR A 259 2.95 -15.28 1.38
CA TYR A 259 1.77 -15.76 2.10
C TYR A 259 0.89 -16.66 1.22
N ARG A 260 0.59 -16.23 -0.01
CA ARG A 260 -0.22 -17.02 -0.96
C ARG A 260 0.45 -18.32 -1.36
N MET A 261 1.75 -18.29 -1.60
CA MET A 261 2.55 -19.48 -1.87
C MET A 261 2.52 -20.43 -0.67
N ALA A 262 2.78 -19.92 0.52
CA ALA A 262 2.82 -20.71 1.74
C ALA A 262 1.48 -21.36 2.09
N VAL A 263 0.36 -20.62 1.99
CA VAL A 263 -0.99 -21.17 2.20
C VAL A 263 -1.30 -22.28 1.20
N ARG A 264 -0.92 -22.13 -0.07
CA ARG A 264 -1.11 -23.17 -1.10
C ARG A 264 -0.23 -24.41 -0.87
N THR A 265 0.96 -24.24 -0.30
CA THR A 265 1.95 -25.30 -0.10
C THR A 265 1.73 -26.06 1.21
N PHE A 266 1.32 -25.36 2.28
CA PHE A 266 1.28 -25.88 3.66
C PHE A 266 -0.10 -25.83 4.30
N GLY A 267 -1.08 -25.17 3.67
CA GLY A 267 -2.45 -25.04 4.19
C GLY A 267 -2.68 -23.80 5.05
N SER A 268 -3.78 -23.78 5.79
CA SER A 268 -4.30 -22.59 6.48
C SER A 268 -3.60 -22.21 7.80
N GLY A 269 -2.59 -22.95 8.22
CA GLY A 269 -1.83 -22.64 9.46
C GLY A 269 -0.86 -21.47 9.37
N ILE A 270 -0.71 -20.85 8.20
CA ILE A 270 0.22 -19.72 7.99
C ILE A 270 -0.43 -18.42 8.47
N PRO A 271 0.23 -17.64 9.35
CA PRO A 271 -0.34 -16.39 9.87
C PRO A 271 -0.42 -15.32 8.77
N ASN A 272 -1.55 -14.62 8.72
CA ASN A 272 -1.75 -13.49 7.80
C ASN A 272 -1.36 -12.17 8.47
N VAL A 273 -0.09 -11.99 8.75
CA VAL A 273 0.45 -10.84 9.51
C VAL A 273 0.20 -9.47 8.87
N PHE A 274 -0.04 -9.42 7.55
CA PHE A 274 -0.37 -8.19 6.82
C PHE A 274 -1.88 -8.01 6.57
N HIS A 275 -2.73 -8.90 7.08
CA HIS A 275 -4.17 -8.89 6.88
C HIS A 275 -4.60 -8.91 5.40
N PHE A 276 -3.84 -9.60 4.53
CA PHE A 276 -4.18 -9.72 3.10
C PHE A 276 -5.54 -10.41 2.88
N VAL A 277 -6.26 -9.96 1.88
CA VAL A 277 -7.58 -10.43 1.45
C VAL A 277 -7.55 -11.05 0.06
#